data_5ea3410666cdde89e21336cbd5e0b30c
#
_entry.id   5ea3410666cdde89e21336cbd5e0b30c
#
_cell.length_a   1.000
_cell.length_b   1.000
_cell.length_c   1.000
_cell.angle_alpha   90.00
_cell.angle_beta   90.00
_cell.angle_gamma   90.00
#
_symmetry.space_group_name_H-M   'P 1'
#
loop_
_entity.id
_entity.type
_entity.pdbx_description
1 polymer ?
#
loop_
_entity_poly.entity_id
_entity_poly.type
_entity_poly.pdbx_seq_one_letter_code
_entity_poly.pdbx_strand_id
1 'polypeptide(L)'
;MSEDDGGFLRVEDLEVYQLLCRLHIDVCDLTHTWPAEERFEVGSQARRSSNSSPSQLAEKNDDRHVRNKIEGVNRARGEAGETIHHLFIARLK
;
A
#
# COMPACT_ATOMS: atom_id res chain seq x y z
N MET A 1 13.86 9.47 -18.56
CA MET A 1 13.52 9.25 -18.90
C MET A 1 13.56 9.06 -19.59
N SER A 2 13.64 8.80 -19.77
CA SER A 2 13.60 8.65 -20.50
C SER A 2 12.66 8.80 -21.07
N GLU A 3 12.36 9.38 -21.44
CA GLU A 3 11.51 9.53 -21.94
C GLU A 3 11.11 8.76 -22.61
N ASP A 4 11.84 8.54 -22.74
CA ASP A 4 11.56 7.84 -23.30
C ASP A 4 10.98 6.75 -23.29
N ASP A 5 11.14 6.59 -22.78
CA ASP A 5 10.21 5.61 -22.38
C ASP A 5 8.80 5.91 -22.76
N GLY A 6 8.58 6.67 -23.78
CA GLY A 6 7.27 7.03 -24.23
C GLY A 6 6.47 7.83 -23.22
N GLY A 7 7.13 8.43 -22.28
CA GLY A 7 6.47 9.25 -21.29
C GLY A 7 5.93 8.52 -20.09
N PHE A 8 6.22 7.23 -19.97
CA PHE A 8 5.79 6.48 -18.80
C PHE A 8 6.69 6.78 -17.62
N LEU A 9 6.10 7.07 -16.47
CA LEU A 9 6.83 7.19 -15.22
C LEU A 9 6.98 5.80 -14.62
N ARG A 10 8.12 5.55 -14.02
CA ARG A 10 8.32 4.32 -13.29
C ARG A 10 7.55 4.43 -11.98
N VAL A 11 7.03 3.29 -11.52
CA VAL A 11 6.21 3.30 -10.30
C VAL A 11 7.00 3.85 -9.12
N GLU A 12 8.28 3.52 -9.04
CA GLU A 12 9.09 3.97 -7.91
C GLU A 12 9.32 5.47 -7.93
N ASP A 13 9.04 6.16 -9.05
CA ASP A 13 9.15 7.60 -9.14
C ASP A 13 7.86 8.31 -8.73
N LEU A 14 6.78 7.56 -8.53
CA LEU A 14 5.50 8.16 -8.15
C LEU A 14 5.50 8.49 -6.68
N GLU A 15 5.15 9.73 -6.36
CA GLU A 15 5.13 10.15 -4.97
C GLU A 15 4.14 9.32 -4.15
N VAL A 16 2.99 9.00 -4.73
CA VAL A 16 1.99 8.22 -4.01
C VAL A 16 2.52 6.83 -3.69
N TYR A 17 3.27 6.22 -4.60
CA TYR A 17 3.86 4.91 -4.35
C TYR A 17 4.85 5.00 -3.18
N GLN A 18 5.69 6.01 -3.19
CA GLN A 18 6.68 6.20 -2.13
C GLN A 18 6.00 6.39 -0.77
N LEU A 19 4.91 7.15 -0.75
CA LEU A 19 4.18 7.39 0.49
C LEU A 19 3.51 6.11 0.98
N LEU A 20 2.99 5.28 0.08
CA LEU A 20 2.37 4.02 0.47
C LEU A 20 3.40 3.04 1.01
N CYS A 21 4.60 3.03 0.42
CA CYS A 21 5.67 2.19 0.94
C CYS A 21 6.10 2.66 2.34
N ARG A 22 6.18 3.97 2.54
CA ARG A 22 6.51 4.50 3.84
C ARG A 22 5.44 4.16 4.86
N LEU A 23 4.18 4.23 4.45
CA LEU A 23 3.08 3.85 5.33
C LEU A 23 3.22 2.39 5.77
N HIS A 24 3.56 1.51 4.83
CA HIS A 24 3.73 0.10 5.18
C HIS A 24 4.83 -0.09 6.22
N ILE A 25 5.97 0.58 6.03
CA ILE A 25 7.07 0.46 6.97
C ILE A 25 6.65 0.99 8.35
N ASP A 26 5.94 2.11 8.38
CA ASP A 26 5.47 2.67 9.63
C ASP A 26 4.49 1.73 10.33
N VAL A 27 3.62 1.06 9.56
CA VAL A 27 2.70 0.08 10.13
C VAL A 27 3.45 -1.10 10.72
N CYS A 28 4.48 -1.57 10.03
CA CYS A 28 5.30 -2.66 10.55
C CYS A 28 5.96 -2.27 11.87
N ASP A 29 6.55 -1.08 11.91
CA ASP A 29 7.24 -0.61 13.11
C ASP A 29 6.25 -0.46 14.27
N LEU A 30 5.09 0.10 13.99
CA LEU A 30 4.08 0.31 15.01
C LEU A 30 3.56 -1.02 15.57
N THR A 31 3.19 -1.95 14.68
CA THR A 31 2.58 -3.19 15.11
C THR A 31 3.55 -4.11 15.82
N HIS A 32 4.84 -3.96 15.59
CA HIS A 32 5.85 -4.76 16.29
C HIS A 32 5.88 -4.48 17.79
N THR A 33 5.39 -3.31 18.21
CA THR A 33 5.38 -2.94 19.62
C THR A 33 4.14 -3.45 20.34
N TRP A 34 3.20 -4.05 19.63
CA TRP A 34 1.93 -4.48 20.21
C TRP A 34 2.11 -5.82 20.95
N PRO A 35 1.23 -6.10 21.93
CA PRO A 35 1.22 -7.43 22.56
C PRO A 35 1.06 -8.52 21.51
N ALA A 36 1.58 -9.71 21.82
CA ALA A 36 1.65 -10.80 20.84
C ALA A 36 0.30 -11.09 20.17
N GLU A 37 -0.76 -11.14 20.96
CA GLU A 37 -2.07 -11.49 20.42
C GLU A 37 -2.52 -10.46 19.37
N GLU A 38 -2.41 -9.18 19.71
CA GLU A 38 -2.81 -8.12 18.81
C GLU A 38 -1.89 -8.07 17.60
N ARG A 39 -0.61 -8.33 17.81
CA ARG A 39 0.37 -8.30 16.73
C ARG A 39 0.08 -9.36 15.68
N PHE A 40 -0.35 -10.56 16.12
CA PHE A 40 -0.61 -11.64 15.18
C PHE A 40 -2.00 -11.59 14.58
N GLU A 41 -2.93 -10.88 15.19
CA GLU A 41 -4.28 -10.75 14.64
C GLU A 41 -4.42 -9.46 13.83
N VAL A 42 -4.81 -8.37 14.49
CA VAL A 42 -5.06 -7.12 13.79
C VAL A 42 -3.78 -6.56 13.16
N GLY A 43 -2.66 -6.70 13.87
CA GLY A 43 -1.38 -6.23 13.35
C GLY A 43 -1.01 -6.93 12.05
N SER A 44 -1.22 -8.24 11.99
CA SER A 44 -0.93 -9.01 10.78
C SER A 44 -1.77 -8.51 9.61
N GLN A 45 -3.05 -8.26 9.84
CA GLN A 45 -3.94 -7.78 8.79
C GLN A 45 -3.55 -6.38 8.33
N ALA A 46 -3.16 -5.51 9.27
CA ALA A 46 -2.73 -4.17 8.92
C ALA A 46 -1.45 -4.20 8.08
N ARG A 47 -0.50 -5.06 8.45
CA ARG A 47 0.74 -5.18 7.68
C ARG A 47 0.47 -5.73 6.29
N ARG A 48 -0.45 -6.69 6.16
CA ARG A 48 -0.77 -7.27 4.86
C ARG A 48 -1.43 -6.26 3.95
N SER A 49 -2.42 -5.54 4.45
CA SER A 49 -3.13 -4.57 3.62
C SER A 49 -2.24 -3.39 3.27
N SER A 50 -1.39 -2.94 4.20
CA SER A 50 -0.50 -1.81 3.89
C SER A 50 0.56 -2.18 2.86
N ASN A 51 1.00 -3.44 2.83
CA ASN A 51 1.93 -3.90 1.80
C ASN A 51 1.21 -4.09 0.46
N SER A 52 -0.04 -4.55 0.52
CA SER A 52 -0.80 -4.81 -0.70
C SER A 52 -1.09 -3.53 -1.47
N SER A 53 -1.24 -2.41 -0.77
CA SER A 53 -1.58 -1.15 -1.41
C SER A 53 -0.52 -0.72 -2.45
N PRO A 54 0.76 -0.57 -2.07
CA PRO A 54 1.76 -0.22 -3.08
C PRO A 54 1.99 -1.34 -4.09
N SER A 55 1.80 -2.61 -3.67
CA SER A 55 1.97 -3.73 -4.59
C SER A 55 0.96 -3.68 -5.72
N GLN A 56 -0.30 -3.37 -5.41
CA GLN A 56 -1.33 -3.26 -6.44
C GLN A 56 -1.01 -2.12 -7.41
N LEU A 57 -0.52 -1.01 -6.89
CA LEU A 57 -0.16 0.11 -7.74
C LEU A 57 0.99 -0.26 -8.67
N ALA A 58 2.03 -0.91 -8.12
CA ALA A 58 3.18 -1.30 -8.91
C ALA A 58 2.80 -2.30 -9.98
N GLU A 59 1.96 -3.28 -9.62
CA GLU A 59 1.59 -4.35 -10.52
C GLU A 59 0.89 -3.81 -11.76
N LYS A 60 0.03 -2.81 -11.60
CA LYS A 60 -0.75 -2.29 -12.70
C LYS A 60 -0.07 -1.13 -13.42
N ASN A 61 0.92 -0.52 -12.82
CA ASN A 61 1.56 0.65 -13.42
C ASN A 61 2.37 0.31 -14.66
N ASP A 62 2.85 -0.92 -14.77
CA ASP A 62 3.61 -1.35 -15.93
C ASP A 62 2.73 -1.58 -17.15
N ASP A 63 1.43 -1.66 -16.96
CA ASP A 63 0.50 -1.88 -18.05
C ASP A 63 0.28 -0.58 -18.81
N ARG A 64 0.26 -0.66 -20.15
CA ARG A 64 0.08 0.52 -20.98
C ARG A 64 -1.38 0.91 -21.13
N HIS A 65 -2.29 0.07 -20.68
CA HIS A 65 -3.72 0.36 -20.78
C HIS A 65 -4.14 1.27 -19.61
N VAL A 66 -4.74 2.40 -19.97
CA VAL A 66 -5.19 3.38 -18.98
C VAL A 66 -6.14 2.73 -17.97
N ARG A 67 -7.03 1.86 -18.48
CA ARG A 67 -8.00 1.19 -17.61
C ARG A 67 -7.30 0.41 -16.50
N ASN A 68 -6.23 -0.32 -16.84
CA ASN A 68 -5.53 -1.12 -15.85
C ASN A 68 -4.80 -0.25 -14.83
N LYS A 69 -4.28 0.89 -15.28
CA LYS A 69 -3.65 1.82 -14.35
C LYS A 69 -4.67 2.39 -13.38
N ILE A 70 -5.85 2.72 -13.86
CA ILE A 70 -6.92 3.23 -13.01
C ILE A 70 -7.35 2.16 -12.02
N GLU A 71 -7.46 0.92 -12.47
CA GLU A 71 -7.80 -0.20 -11.60
C GLU A 71 -6.75 -0.35 -10.49
N GLY A 72 -5.48 -0.20 -10.86
CA GLY A 72 -4.40 -0.28 -9.86
C GLY A 72 -4.53 0.77 -8.80
N VAL A 73 -4.85 2.00 -9.19
CA VAL A 73 -5.03 3.08 -8.23
C VAL A 73 -6.22 2.79 -7.32
N ASN A 74 -7.32 2.30 -7.89
CA ASN A 74 -8.51 1.99 -7.09
C ASN A 74 -8.25 0.85 -6.11
N ARG A 75 -7.53 -0.18 -6.53
CA ARG A 75 -7.19 -1.28 -5.64
C ARG A 75 -6.25 -0.83 -4.53
N ALA A 76 -5.26 -0.01 -4.87
CA ALA A 76 -4.33 0.50 -3.87
C ALA A 76 -5.07 1.34 -2.84
N ARG A 77 -6.03 2.16 -3.28
CA ARG A 77 -6.81 2.97 -2.37
C ARG A 77 -7.67 2.12 -1.45
N GLY A 78 -8.25 1.04 -2.00
CA GLY A 78 -9.04 0.12 -1.19
C GLY A 78 -8.20 -0.54 -0.10
N GLU A 79 -6.99 -0.98 -0.45
CA GLU A 79 -6.11 -1.60 0.53
C GLU A 79 -5.66 -0.61 1.60
N ALA A 80 -5.41 0.64 1.21
CA ALA A 80 -5.06 1.66 2.17
C ALA A 80 -6.21 1.92 3.14
N GLY A 81 -7.45 1.94 2.62
CA GLY A 81 -8.62 2.08 3.46
C GLY A 81 -8.77 0.93 4.42
N GLU A 82 -8.46 -0.29 3.97
CA GLU A 82 -8.50 -1.47 4.82
C GLU A 82 -7.48 -1.34 5.95
N THR A 83 -6.31 -0.79 5.65
CA THR A 83 -5.29 -0.56 6.66
C THR A 83 -5.80 0.39 7.74
N ILE A 84 -6.45 1.46 7.32
CA ILE A 84 -7.04 2.42 8.27
C ILE A 84 -8.06 1.72 9.15
N HIS A 85 -8.88 0.85 8.56
CA HIS A 85 -9.89 0.11 9.31
C HIS A 85 -9.24 -0.75 10.39
N HIS A 86 -8.19 -1.49 10.02
CA HIS A 86 -7.53 -2.36 10.99
C HIS A 86 -6.89 -1.58 12.13
N LEU A 87 -6.29 -0.43 11.81
CA LEU A 87 -5.69 0.41 12.84
C LEU A 87 -6.76 0.99 13.76
N PHE A 88 -7.91 1.34 13.21
CA PHE A 88 -9.02 1.85 14.01
C PHE A 88 -9.54 0.78 14.96
N ILE A 89 -9.70 -0.44 14.47
CA ILE A 89 -10.13 -1.57 15.31
C ILE A 89 -9.13 -1.78 16.45
N ALA A 90 -7.84 -1.74 16.14
CA ALA A 90 -6.82 -1.91 17.16
C ALA A 90 -6.93 -0.82 18.23
N ARG A 91 -7.24 0.40 17.82
CA ARG A 91 -7.37 1.51 18.76
C ARG A 91 -8.54 1.31 19.73
N LEU A 92 -9.60 0.65 19.26
CA LEU A 92 -10.76 0.39 20.09
C LEU A 92 -10.51 -0.71 21.12
N LYS A 93 -9.52 -1.55 20.90
CA LYS A 93 -9.19 -2.64 21.81
C LYS A 93 -8.28 -2.12 22.90
#